data_0878f41023d7b3ca1ad4404820d5dfd1
#
_entry.id   0878f41023d7b3ca1ad4404820d5dfd1
#
_cell.length_a   1.000
_cell.length_b   1.000
_cell.length_c   1.000
_cell.angle_alpha   90.00
_cell.angle_beta   90.00
_cell.angle_gamma   90.00
#
_symmetry.space_group_name_H-M   'P 1'
#
loop_
_entity.id
_entity.type
_entity.pdbx_description
1 polymer ?
#
loop_
_entity_poly.entity_id
_entity_poly.type
_entity_poly.pdbx_seq_one_letter_code
_entity_poly.pdbx_strand_id
1 'polypeptide(L)'
;MLNNSSILFSFIILVGVSCKTVPVTGRKQLNLVPDFMIKEMAFTQYDSVVKASPTLSQYDARAQMVTRVGSRIQQAVENYMLQNNMSKDLKNFKWDFNTINENIINAWCMPGGKVVV
;
A
#
# COMPACT_ATOMS: atom_id res chain seq x y z
N MET A 1 -49.68 -9.82 -6.50
CA MET A 1 -49.02 -8.60 -6.98
C MET A 1 -47.96 -8.16 -5.98
N LEU A 2 -46.72 -8.30 -6.32
CA LEU A 2 -45.60 -7.80 -5.52
C LEU A 2 -45.58 -6.27 -5.64
N ASN A 3 -45.80 -5.58 -4.53
CA ASN A 3 -45.88 -4.13 -4.47
C ASN A 3 -44.47 -3.55 -4.81
N ASN A 4 -44.37 -2.60 -5.74
CA ASN A 4 -43.13 -1.97 -6.17
C ASN A 4 -42.29 -1.43 -4.97
N SER A 5 -42.96 -1.02 -3.90
CA SER A 5 -42.28 -0.61 -2.65
C SER A 5 -41.53 -1.73 -1.96
N SER A 6 -42.02 -2.97 -2.01
CA SER A 6 -41.36 -4.13 -1.38
C SER A 6 -40.11 -4.55 -2.16
N ILE A 7 -40.12 -4.36 -3.47
CA ILE A 7 -38.95 -4.65 -4.34
C ILE A 7 -37.86 -3.60 -4.12
N LEU A 8 -38.23 -2.33 -3.98
CA LEU A 8 -37.28 -1.25 -3.66
C LEU A 8 -36.66 -1.42 -2.28
N PHE A 9 -37.43 -1.84 -1.29
CA PHE A 9 -36.95 -2.06 0.08
C PHE A 9 -36.03 -3.30 0.14
N SER A 10 -36.29 -4.34 -0.63
CA SER A 10 -35.44 -5.53 -0.74
C SER A 10 -34.11 -5.23 -1.44
N PHE A 11 -34.04 -4.27 -2.35
CA PHE A 11 -32.83 -3.86 -3.05
C PHE A 11 -31.88 -3.00 -2.18
N ILE A 12 -32.44 -2.27 -1.21
CA ILE A 12 -31.65 -1.43 -0.29
C ILE A 12 -30.90 -2.28 0.76
N ILE A 13 -31.37 -3.49 1.07
CA ILE A 13 -30.74 -4.39 2.06
C ILE A 13 -29.49 -5.10 1.49
N LEU A 14 -29.28 -5.10 0.19
CA LEU A 14 -28.16 -5.79 -0.47
C LEU A 14 -26.89 -4.94 -0.61
N VAL A 15 -26.87 -3.70 -0.16
CA VAL A 15 -25.63 -2.93 -0.06
C VAL A 15 -24.91 -3.36 1.22
N GLY A 16 -24.32 -4.54 1.15
CA GLY A 16 -23.40 -5.01 2.19
C GLY A 16 -22.24 -4.03 2.32
N VAL A 17 -22.30 -3.17 3.33
CA VAL A 17 -21.20 -2.26 3.67
C VAL A 17 -19.99 -3.12 4.04
N SER A 18 -19.05 -3.26 3.11
CA SER A 18 -17.79 -3.98 3.34
C SER A 18 -16.89 -3.14 4.23
N CYS A 19 -16.95 -3.39 5.53
CA CYS A 19 -15.99 -2.83 6.49
C CYS A 19 -14.76 -3.74 6.57
N LYS A 20 -13.59 -3.21 6.24
CA LYS A 20 -12.31 -3.89 6.42
C LYS A 20 -11.60 -3.38 7.66
N THR A 21 -11.00 -4.29 8.40
CA THR A 21 -10.17 -3.94 9.56
C THR A 21 -8.75 -3.64 9.09
N VAL A 22 -8.22 -2.49 9.50
CA VAL A 22 -6.83 -2.10 9.21
C VAL A 22 -5.89 -2.96 10.04
N PRO A 23 -4.95 -3.68 9.41
CA PRO A 23 -3.92 -4.42 10.15
C PRO A 23 -3.18 -3.53 11.15
N VAL A 24 -2.67 -4.11 12.22
CA VAL A 24 -1.90 -3.43 13.28
C VAL A 24 -2.76 -2.54 14.18
N THR A 25 -3.55 -1.62 13.61
CA THR A 25 -4.33 -0.64 14.40
C THR A 25 -5.71 -1.14 14.79
N GLY A 26 -6.23 -2.20 14.16
CA GLY A 26 -7.56 -2.75 14.40
C GLY A 26 -8.74 -1.84 14.02
N ARG A 27 -8.47 -0.67 13.44
CA ARG A 27 -9.54 0.26 13.05
C ARG A 27 -10.38 -0.29 11.90
N LYS A 28 -11.68 -0.10 11.99
CA LYS A 28 -12.60 -0.41 10.90
C LYS A 28 -12.67 0.76 9.92
N GLN A 29 -12.58 0.46 8.63
CA GLN A 29 -12.73 1.45 7.58
C GLN A 29 -13.65 0.94 6.47
N LEU A 30 -14.36 1.85 5.84
CA LEU A 30 -15.14 1.57 4.65
C LEU A 30 -14.17 1.42 3.46
N ASN A 31 -14.20 0.27 2.82
CA ASN A 31 -13.36 -0.02 1.66
C ASN A 31 -14.24 -0.07 0.40
N LEU A 32 -14.28 1.05 -0.33
CA LEU A 32 -15.07 1.18 -1.57
C LEU A 32 -14.28 0.83 -2.83
N VAL A 33 -12.94 0.83 -2.73
CA VAL A 33 -12.05 0.53 -3.85
C VAL A 33 -11.30 -0.76 -3.56
N PRO A 34 -11.28 -1.74 -4.47
CA PRO A 34 -10.53 -2.97 -4.29
C PRO A 34 -9.03 -2.70 -4.09
N ASP A 35 -8.41 -3.39 -3.13
CA ASP A 35 -7.01 -3.21 -2.76
C ASP A 35 -6.04 -3.38 -3.93
N PHE A 36 -6.35 -4.28 -4.88
CA PHE A 36 -5.50 -4.50 -6.06
C PHE A 36 -5.44 -3.27 -6.97
N MET A 37 -6.57 -2.56 -7.15
CA MET A 37 -6.60 -1.34 -7.96
C MET A 37 -5.76 -0.23 -7.33
N ILE A 38 -5.85 -0.06 -6.01
CA ILE A 38 -5.05 0.91 -5.27
C ILE A 38 -3.56 0.61 -5.44
N LYS A 39 -3.17 -0.67 -5.37
CA LYS A 39 -1.77 -1.10 -5.54
C LYS A 39 -1.27 -0.88 -6.96
N GLU A 40 -2.05 -1.21 -7.97
CA GLU A 40 -1.66 -0.97 -9.37
C GLU A 40 -1.49 0.52 -9.66
N MET A 41 -2.41 1.35 -9.19
CA MET A 41 -2.28 2.81 -9.30
C MET A 41 -1.03 3.31 -8.57
N ALA A 42 -0.76 2.81 -7.38
CA ALA A 42 0.41 3.18 -6.60
C ALA A 42 1.70 2.78 -7.32
N PHE A 43 1.78 1.60 -7.91
CA PHE A 43 2.96 1.14 -8.66
C PHE A 43 3.19 1.97 -9.90
N THR A 44 2.14 2.26 -10.67
CA THR A 44 2.24 3.14 -11.85
C THR A 44 2.70 4.54 -11.48
N GLN A 45 2.14 5.11 -10.41
CA GLN A 45 2.52 6.43 -9.92
C GLN A 45 3.97 6.45 -9.41
N TYR A 46 4.39 5.43 -8.67
CA TYR A 46 5.75 5.28 -8.19
C TYR A 46 6.76 5.24 -9.35
N ASP A 47 6.52 4.36 -10.32
CA ASP A 47 7.38 4.21 -11.48
C ASP A 47 7.50 5.54 -12.27
N SER A 48 6.41 6.28 -12.39
CA SER A 48 6.39 7.58 -13.05
C SER A 48 7.26 8.60 -12.31
N VAL A 49 7.14 8.66 -10.97
CA VAL A 49 7.94 9.58 -10.14
C VAL A 49 9.42 9.21 -10.21
N VAL A 50 9.76 7.94 -10.03
CA VAL A 50 11.15 7.48 -10.04
C VAL A 50 11.82 7.72 -11.39
N LYS A 51 11.10 7.50 -12.50
CA LYS A 51 11.61 7.78 -13.86
C LYS A 51 11.78 9.27 -14.15
N ALA A 52 10.93 10.12 -13.58
CA ALA A 52 10.97 11.56 -13.79
C ALA A 52 11.96 12.29 -12.88
N SER A 53 12.45 11.63 -11.82
CA SER A 53 13.28 12.25 -10.79
C SER A 53 14.76 11.86 -10.95
N PRO A 54 15.70 12.72 -10.53
CA PRO A 54 17.13 12.42 -10.52
C PRO A 54 17.45 11.44 -9.38
N THR A 55 17.28 10.15 -9.61
CA THR A 55 17.56 9.12 -8.61
C THR A 55 19.06 8.88 -8.44
N LEU A 56 19.49 8.63 -7.20
CA LEU A 56 20.86 8.26 -6.90
C LEU A 56 21.17 6.85 -7.39
N SER A 57 22.42 6.66 -7.84
CA SER A 57 22.94 5.33 -8.14
C SER A 57 22.92 4.43 -6.92
N GLN A 58 22.69 3.13 -7.10
CA GLN A 58 22.79 2.12 -6.05
C GLN A 58 24.17 2.06 -5.36
N TYR A 59 25.19 2.63 -5.96
CA TYR A 59 26.56 2.71 -5.40
C TYR A 59 26.79 3.98 -4.57
N ASP A 60 25.85 4.93 -4.57
CA ASP A 60 25.91 6.10 -3.70
C ASP A 60 25.69 5.72 -2.24
N ALA A 61 26.54 6.21 -1.34
CA ALA A 61 26.47 5.89 0.08
C ALA A 61 25.11 6.22 0.73
N ARG A 62 24.43 7.27 0.25
CA ARG A 62 23.10 7.67 0.73
C ARG A 62 22.04 6.66 0.29
N ALA A 63 22.07 6.24 -0.98
CA ALA A 63 21.16 5.21 -1.49
C ALA A 63 21.38 3.86 -0.79
N GLN A 64 22.62 3.48 -0.53
CA GLN A 64 22.96 2.28 0.26
C GLN A 64 22.44 2.37 1.70
N MET A 65 22.51 3.53 2.32
CA MET A 65 21.95 3.75 3.66
C MET A 65 20.44 3.55 3.66
N VAL A 66 19.71 4.16 2.71
CA VAL A 66 18.25 4.02 2.56
C VAL A 66 17.87 2.56 2.34
N THR A 67 18.54 1.87 1.43
CA THR A 67 18.29 0.44 1.15
C THR A 67 18.56 -0.42 2.40
N ARG A 68 19.64 -0.19 3.11
CA ARG A 68 19.98 -0.94 4.32
C ARG A 68 18.94 -0.76 5.43
N VAL A 69 18.53 0.48 5.69
CA VAL A 69 17.48 0.78 6.68
C VAL A 69 16.14 0.20 6.23
N GLY A 70 15.76 0.43 4.97
CA GLY A 70 14.53 -0.09 4.37
C GLY A 70 14.43 -1.60 4.45
N SER A 71 15.50 -2.33 4.12
CA SER A 71 15.53 -3.80 4.19
C SER A 71 15.36 -4.33 5.63
N ARG A 72 15.88 -3.62 6.63
CA ARG A 72 15.66 -3.99 8.04
C ARG A 72 14.21 -3.78 8.47
N ILE A 73 13.59 -2.68 8.01
CA ILE A 73 12.16 -2.42 8.25
C ILE A 73 11.31 -3.46 7.54
N GLN A 74 11.62 -3.77 6.29
CA GLN A 74 10.96 -4.84 5.52
C GLN A 74 10.95 -6.15 6.28
N GLN A 75 12.10 -6.62 6.75
CA GLN A 75 12.23 -7.86 7.52
C GLN A 75 11.36 -7.83 8.79
N ALA A 76 11.36 -6.72 9.50
CA ALA A 76 10.54 -6.57 10.71
C ALA A 76 9.04 -6.63 10.39
N VAL A 77 8.60 -5.98 9.32
CA VAL A 77 7.19 -6.01 8.85
C VAL A 77 6.79 -7.41 8.42
N GLU A 78 7.62 -8.07 7.60
CA GLU A 78 7.34 -9.43 7.13
C GLU A 78 7.24 -10.43 8.29
N ASN A 79 8.17 -10.37 9.24
CA ASN A 79 8.14 -11.20 10.44
C ASN A 79 6.87 -10.95 11.28
N TYR A 80 6.52 -9.68 11.49
CA TYR A 80 5.31 -9.32 12.21
C TYR A 80 4.05 -9.88 11.53
N MET A 81 3.94 -9.71 10.21
CA MET A 81 2.78 -10.18 9.45
C MET A 81 2.68 -11.70 9.44
N LEU A 82 3.80 -12.42 9.35
CA LEU A 82 3.84 -13.87 9.44
C LEU A 82 3.37 -14.37 10.82
N GLN A 83 3.85 -13.75 11.90
CA GLN A 83 3.48 -14.10 13.27
C GLN A 83 2.00 -13.82 13.59
N ASN A 84 1.38 -12.88 12.88
CA ASN A 84 -0.01 -12.48 13.10
C ASN A 84 -0.98 -13.04 12.03
N ASN A 85 -0.60 -14.10 11.32
CA ASN A 85 -1.43 -14.77 10.30
C ASN A 85 -1.86 -13.86 9.14
N MET A 86 -1.07 -12.83 8.81
CA MET A 86 -1.30 -11.89 7.71
C MET A 86 -0.45 -12.20 6.47
N SER A 87 0.04 -13.41 6.34
CA SER A 87 0.93 -13.84 5.23
C SER A 87 0.31 -13.65 3.84
N LYS A 88 -1.03 -13.70 3.74
CA LYS A 88 -1.74 -13.46 2.47
C LYS A 88 -1.53 -12.04 1.95
N ASP A 89 -1.42 -11.08 2.84
CA ASP A 89 -1.23 -9.68 2.48
C ASP A 89 0.17 -9.40 1.95
N LEU A 90 1.18 -10.18 2.40
CA LEU A 90 2.57 -10.08 1.93
C LEU A 90 2.75 -10.43 0.45
N LYS A 91 1.92 -11.32 -0.10
CA LYS A 91 2.03 -11.75 -1.51
C LYS A 91 1.96 -10.61 -2.52
N ASN A 92 1.37 -9.50 -2.12
CA ASN A 92 1.20 -8.33 -2.96
C ASN A 92 2.22 -7.21 -2.70
N PHE A 93 3.18 -7.44 -1.81
CA PHE A 93 4.27 -6.50 -1.58
C PHE A 93 5.35 -6.69 -2.66
N LYS A 94 5.78 -5.56 -3.21
CA LYS A 94 6.92 -5.47 -4.13
C LYS A 94 7.83 -4.37 -3.61
N TRP A 95 8.57 -4.70 -2.57
CA TRP A 95 9.47 -3.77 -1.90
C TRP A 95 10.45 -3.14 -2.88
N ASP A 96 10.59 -1.83 -2.78
CA ASP A 96 11.53 -1.08 -3.57
C ASP A 96 11.90 0.21 -2.83
N PHE A 97 13.19 0.55 -2.85
CA PHE A 97 13.74 1.68 -2.11
C PHE A 97 14.55 2.54 -3.09
N ASN A 98 14.10 3.76 -3.32
CA ASN A 98 14.81 4.72 -4.16
C ASN A 98 15.13 6.00 -3.38
N THR A 99 16.24 6.63 -3.74
CA THR A 99 16.65 7.91 -3.18
C THR A 99 16.71 8.94 -4.30
N ILE A 100 15.99 10.05 -4.14
CA ILE A 100 15.96 11.15 -5.10
C ILE A 100 17.01 12.19 -4.66
N ASN A 101 17.81 12.65 -5.62
CA ASN A 101 18.84 13.65 -5.39
C ASN A 101 18.27 15.06 -5.56
N GLU A 102 17.48 15.50 -4.61
CA GLU A 102 16.90 16.83 -4.54
C GLU A 102 17.25 17.52 -3.23
N ASN A 103 17.26 18.86 -3.22
CA ASN A 103 17.52 19.63 -2.00
C ASN A 103 16.25 19.83 -1.17
N ILE A 104 15.48 18.76 -0.98
CA ILE A 104 14.25 18.72 -0.21
C ILE A 104 14.34 17.54 0.75
N ILE A 105 14.18 17.81 2.04
CA ILE A 105 14.11 16.73 3.05
C ILE A 105 12.69 16.16 3.04
N ASN A 106 12.53 15.00 2.44
CA ASN A 106 11.25 14.32 2.37
C ASN A 106 11.45 12.79 2.32
N ALA A 107 10.42 12.07 2.77
CA ALA A 107 10.32 10.62 2.63
C ALA A 107 8.85 10.23 2.52
N TRP A 108 8.53 9.35 1.62
CA TRP A 108 7.17 8.85 1.45
C TRP A 108 7.15 7.38 1.04
N CYS A 109 6.03 6.71 1.34
CA CYS A 109 5.81 5.34 0.94
C CYS A 109 4.42 5.18 0.31
N MET A 110 4.33 4.27 -0.65
CA MET A 110 3.08 3.88 -1.28
C MET A 110 2.70 2.45 -0.94
N PRO A 111 1.41 2.08 -1.06
CA PRO A 111 0.96 0.71 -0.87
C PRO A 111 1.80 -0.30 -1.64
N GLY A 112 2.06 -1.44 -1.03
CA GLY A 112 2.85 -2.52 -1.65
C GLY A 112 4.35 -2.44 -1.43
N GLY A 113 4.83 -1.58 -0.50
CA GLY A 113 6.23 -1.53 -0.09
C GLY A 113 7.13 -0.63 -0.95
N LYS A 114 6.57 0.35 -1.63
CA LYS A 114 7.31 1.33 -2.43
C LYS A 114 7.72 2.52 -1.57
N VAL A 115 9.01 2.80 -1.47
CA VAL A 115 9.59 3.83 -0.61
C VAL A 115 10.52 4.75 -1.39
N VAL A 116 10.39 6.05 -1.15
CA VAL A 116 11.31 7.07 -1.70
C VAL A 116 11.77 7.98 -0.55
N VAL A 117 13.03 8.33 -0.58
CA VAL A 117 13.68 9.26 0.35
C VAL A 117 14.44 10.32 -0.42
#